data_7e97ffd97cfff37abb334af05f23460b
#
_entry.id   7e97ffd97cfff37abb334af05f23460b
#
_cell.length_a   1.000
_cell.length_b   1.000
_cell.length_c   1.000
_cell.angle_alpha   90.00
_cell.angle_beta   90.00
_cell.angle_gamma   90.00
#
_symmetry.space_group_name_H-M   'P 1'
#
loop_
_entity.id
_entity.type
_entity.pdbx_description
1 polymer ?
#
loop_
_entity_poly.entity_id
_entity_poly.type
_entity_poly.pdbx_seq_one_letter_code
_entity_poly.pdbx_strand_id
1 'polypeptide(L)'
;MQKKKRSQWRKLDNAAQAFPAATGKKDTRVFRLYCELKEDVIEEVLQKAVECTLEKYPLYCSVLRKGLFWFYMEQRNLKPKVKAEDRPPCSGLYVPDQKSFLFEVSYYKKKINLEVFHCLTDGTGALNFLKELVRNYLMICYPQVEFPPVSEEEISTASDHEEDSFSQYYSKSDYGSVKKSRPAFQLKGERLEQEEMSVLEVVLSAKEVYRKAKSYGVSVTVFLSAALLCAIHEEMPRSQMKKPVTLMVPVNLRNYFPSYSMTNFFGWIEAGQVFEENTRFEEVLQNLQHVFRTELVKERIADNMNRLVRLEKNPLLRAVPLEIKNLFLLAGTTLGGRSISAIYSNIGKIQLPDVFETYVDSFGFFTSTDKLQMCSCSYGDKMRVGITSKILSHNIQRNFLRILKEEGIHVTEQENDFPGYQEKKLGLMQKSMQIFTFLCIAAVVISWVVNLMLPSGFLWAGFVSGGVLCTWLFVMVGYKKRRNLLKNGMWQLLLISAAGLLWDIFTGWHGWAVDFVLPLASLVILAAMTVVARVCRLEENEYLFYLVQIGAFGCIPGILLAAGAVRI
;
A
#
# COMPACT_ATOMS: atom_id res chain seq x y z
N MET A 1 32.59 24.51 10.53
CA MET A 1 32.34 23.15 10.02
C MET A 1 31.16 22.58 10.79
N GLN A 2 29.95 22.64 10.23
CA GLN A 2 28.78 21.95 10.81
C GLN A 2 29.01 20.45 10.65
N LYS A 3 29.10 19.71 11.77
CA LYS A 3 29.07 18.24 11.76
C LYS A 3 27.78 17.81 11.05
N LYS A 4 27.88 17.19 9.85
CA LYS A 4 26.77 16.49 9.20
C LYS A 4 26.17 15.54 10.24
N LYS A 5 24.98 15.84 10.78
CA LYS A 5 24.20 14.87 11.57
C LYS A 5 24.08 13.61 10.70
N ARG A 6 24.59 12.47 11.18
CA ARG A 6 24.37 11.17 10.53
C ARG A 6 22.87 11.00 10.39
N SER A 7 22.38 10.71 9.17
CA SER A 7 20.98 10.37 8.94
C SER A 7 20.64 9.16 9.83
N GLN A 8 19.65 9.34 10.71
CA GLN A 8 19.15 8.22 11.49
C GLN A 8 18.34 7.33 10.55
N TRP A 9 18.66 6.05 10.55
CA TRP A 9 17.91 5.04 9.81
C TRP A 9 17.28 4.04 10.79
N ARG A 10 16.09 3.57 10.46
CA ARG A 10 15.40 2.54 11.23
C ARG A 10 14.86 1.45 10.32
N LYS A 11 14.75 0.25 10.86
CA LYS A 11 14.10 -0.88 10.20
C LYS A 11 12.58 -0.63 10.14
N LEU A 12 11.92 -1.17 9.11
CA LEU A 12 10.46 -1.21 9.07
C LEU A 12 9.94 -2.19 10.13
N ASP A 13 8.77 -1.87 10.70
CA ASP A 13 8.00 -2.82 11.47
C ASP A 13 7.54 -4.02 10.62
N ASN A 14 7.08 -5.07 11.26
CA ASN A 14 6.72 -6.32 10.58
C ASN A 14 5.62 -6.13 9.54
N ALA A 15 4.57 -5.36 9.84
CA ALA A 15 3.47 -5.10 8.92
C ALA A 15 3.89 -4.23 7.74
N ALA A 16 4.72 -3.21 7.98
CA ALA A 16 5.20 -2.26 6.98
C ALA A 16 5.98 -2.93 5.84
N GLN A 17 6.65 -4.05 6.08
CA GLN A 17 7.47 -4.73 5.08
C GLN A 17 6.68 -5.22 3.86
N ALA A 18 5.39 -5.52 4.02
CA ALA A 18 4.54 -6.01 2.93
C ALA A 18 4.05 -4.89 2.00
N PHE A 19 3.87 -3.67 2.49
CA PHE A 19 3.24 -2.59 1.74
C PHE A 19 4.01 -2.16 0.48
N PRO A 20 5.34 -1.96 0.51
CA PRO A 20 6.06 -1.53 -0.70
C PRO A 20 6.00 -2.55 -1.84
N ALA A 21 5.97 -3.86 -1.52
CA ALA A 21 5.84 -4.93 -2.50
C ALA A 21 4.42 -5.02 -3.08
N ALA A 22 3.40 -4.76 -2.25
CA ALA A 22 1.98 -4.85 -2.62
C ALA A 22 1.42 -3.57 -3.26
N THR A 23 2.19 -2.47 -3.24
CA THR A 23 1.76 -1.17 -3.80
C THR A 23 1.77 -1.18 -5.33
N GLY A 24 0.71 -0.67 -5.92
CA GLY A 24 0.58 -0.55 -7.37
C GLY A 24 -0.56 0.37 -7.80
N LYS A 25 -0.82 0.44 -9.10
CA LYS A 25 -1.89 1.27 -9.67
C LYS A 25 -3.30 0.84 -9.26
N LYS A 26 -3.47 -0.44 -8.90
CA LYS A 26 -4.76 -0.98 -8.45
C LYS A 26 -5.04 -0.63 -6.98
N ASP A 27 -3.99 -0.57 -6.18
CA ASP A 27 -4.06 -0.24 -4.77
C ASP A 27 -2.77 0.48 -4.38
N THR A 28 -2.88 1.75 -4.04
CA THR A 28 -1.75 2.62 -3.70
C THR A 28 -1.27 2.41 -2.28
N ARG A 29 -2.03 1.66 -1.45
CA ARG A 29 -1.80 1.50 -0.02
C ARG A 29 -1.74 2.83 0.73
N VAL A 30 -2.44 3.82 0.20
CA VAL A 30 -2.62 5.12 0.83
C VAL A 30 -4.00 5.16 1.46
N PHE A 31 -4.08 5.64 2.67
CA PHE A 31 -5.34 5.94 3.34
C PHE A 31 -5.43 7.43 3.64
N ARG A 32 -6.65 7.93 3.68
CA ARG A 32 -6.98 9.30 4.04
C ARG A 32 -7.73 9.34 5.35
N LEU A 33 -7.25 10.14 6.29
CA LEU A 33 -7.99 10.69 7.39
C LEU A 33 -8.21 12.17 7.13
N TYR A 34 -9.35 12.70 7.49
CA TYR A 34 -9.58 14.15 7.42
C TYR A 34 -10.38 14.64 8.62
N CYS A 35 -10.19 15.91 8.94
CA CYS A 35 -11.00 16.66 9.89
C CYS A 35 -11.75 17.74 9.13
N GLU A 36 -13.06 17.79 9.28
CA GLU A 36 -13.89 18.87 8.75
C GLU A 36 -14.11 19.90 9.85
N LEU A 37 -13.70 21.13 9.57
CA LEU A 37 -13.89 22.27 10.44
C LEU A 37 -15.24 22.95 10.15
N LYS A 38 -15.67 23.83 11.04
CA LYS A 38 -16.87 24.67 10.81
C LYS A 38 -16.60 25.87 9.90
N GLU A 39 -15.33 26.29 9.80
CA GLU A 39 -14.85 27.38 8.96
C GLU A 39 -13.87 26.91 7.89
N ASP A 40 -13.65 27.73 6.86
CA ASP A 40 -12.72 27.40 5.78
C ASP A 40 -11.28 27.39 6.25
N VAL A 41 -10.49 26.48 5.69
CA VAL A 41 -9.08 26.28 6.03
C VAL A 41 -8.21 27.39 5.41
N ILE A 42 -7.32 27.96 6.22
CA ILE A 42 -6.33 28.97 5.81
C ILE A 42 -5.00 28.27 5.56
N GLU A 43 -4.52 28.31 4.31
CA GLU A 43 -3.29 27.60 3.88
C GLU A 43 -2.06 27.96 4.69
N GLU A 44 -1.80 29.27 4.91
CA GLU A 44 -0.62 29.73 5.61
C GLU A 44 -0.60 29.32 7.08
N VAL A 45 -1.78 29.23 7.71
CA VAL A 45 -1.94 28.75 9.08
C VAL A 45 -1.71 27.25 9.12
N LEU A 46 -2.28 26.50 8.17
CA LEU A 46 -2.11 25.05 8.09
C LEU A 46 -0.64 24.68 7.83
N GLN A 47 0.09 25.44 7.00
CA GLN A 47 1.52 25.24 6.79
C GLN A 47 2.32 25.35 8.10
N LYS A 48 2.05 26.40 8.90
CA LYS A 48 2.71 26.57 10.21
C LYS A 48 2.34 25.47 11.19
N ALA A 49 1.06 25.06 11.20
CA ALA A 49 0.59 23.98 12.05
C ALA A 49 1.28 22.65 11.72
N VAL A 50 1.49 22.35 10.43
CA VAL A 50 2.25 21.15 10.00
C VAL A 50 3.69 21.23 10.50
N GLU A 51 4.36 22.35 10.38
CA GLU A 51 5.74 22.53 10.86
C GLU A 51 5.85 22.27 12.37
N CYS A 52 4.95 22.86 13.18
CA CYS A 52 4.88 22.62 14.63
C CYS A 52 4.59 21.13 14.95
N THR A 53 3.68 20.51 14.21
CA THR A 53 3.31 19.11 14.45
C THR A 53 4.47 18.16 14.15
N LEU A 54 5.27 18.44 13.13
CA LEU A 54 6.44 17.62 12.76
C LEU A 54 7.57 17.70 13.79
N GLU A 55 7.67 18.74 14.60
CA GLU A 55 8.61 18.80 15.71
C GLU A 55 8.31 17.72 16.76
N LYS A 56 7.03 17.45 17.01
CA LYS A 56 6.56 16.40 17.92
C LYS A 56 6.62 15.00 17.27
N TYR A 57 6.39 14.91 15.96
CA TYR A 57 6.33 13.65 15.22
C TYR A 57 7.40 13.56 14.12
N PRO A 58 8.71 13.52 14.46
CA PRO A 58 9.80 13.50 13.48
C PRO A 58 9.79 12.25 12.58
N LEU A 59 9.10 11.18 12.99
CA LEU A 59 8.86 9.98 12.21
C LEU A 59 8.32 10.29 10.79
N TYR A 60 7.46 11.29 10.66
CA TYR A 60 6.86 11.68 9.38
C TYR A 60 7.88 12.30 8.41
N CYS A 61 9.01 12.82 8.91
CA CYS A 61 10.12 13.29 8.08
C CYS A 61 10.99 12.15 7.53
N SER A 62 10.49 10.92 7.49
CA SER A 62 11.20 9.76 6.97
C SER A 62 10.85 9.47 5.52
N VAL A 63 11.84 9.00 4.77
CA VAL A 63 11.67 8.49 3.39
C VAL A 63 11.98 7.00 3.36
N LEU A 64 11.27 6.27 2.51
CA LEU A 64 11.50 4.84 2.35
C LEU A 64 12.68 4.59 1.42
N ARG A 65 13.62 3.77 1.88
CA ARG A 65 14.80 3.36 1.15
C ARG A 65 14.80 1.86 0.93
N LYS A 66 15.36 1.47 -0.20
CA LYS A 66 15.49 0.07 -0.59
C LYS A 66 16.93 -0.39 -0.36
N GLY A 67 17.12 -1.36 0.53
CA GLY A 67 18.38 -2.07 0.72
C GLY A 67 18.45 -3.37 -0.09
N LEU A 68 19.53 -4.14 0.10
CA LEU A 68 19.73 -5.43 -0.56
C LEU A 68 18.76 -6.51 -0.04
N PHE A 69 18.54 -6.54 1.27
CA PHE A 69 17.76 -7.58 1.94
C PHE A 69 16.44 -7.09 2.54
N TRP A 70 16.29 -5.77 2.78
CA TRP A 70 15.08 -5.16 3.37
C TRP A 70 14.94 -3.70 3.00
N PHE A 71 13.74 -3.19 3.18
CA PHE A 71 13.47 -1.76 3.19
C PHE A 71 13.85 -1.16 4.54
N TYR A 72 14.20 0.12 4.56
CA TYR A 72 14.45 0.89 5.77
C TYR A 72 13.96 2.34 5.62
N MET A 73 13.61 2.96 6.73
CA MET A 73 13.27 4.37 6.80
C MET A 73 14.53 5.18 7.05
N GLU A 74 14.71 6.25 6.32
CA GLU A 74 15.79 7.21 6.48
C GLU A 74 15.19 8.57 6.85
N GLN A 75 15.50 9.08 8.04
CA GLN A 75 15.05 10.38 8.47
C GLN A 75 15.78 11.48 7.68
N ARG A 76 15.01 12.42 7.13
CA ARG A 76 15.51 13.55 6.32
C ARG A 76 14.95 14.86 6.85
N ASN A 77 15.76 15.90 6.78
CA ASN A 77 15.31 17.26 7.10
C ASN A 77 14.62 17.86 5.85
N LEU A 78 13.43 17.34 5.54
CA LEU A 78 12.61 17.81 4.44
C LEU A 78 11.44 18.63 5.02
N LYS A 79 11.01 19.66 4.30
CA LYS A 79 9.84 20.47 4.66
C LYS A 79 8.69 20.13 3.72
N PRO A 80 7.62 19.47 4.20
CA PRO A 80 6.43 19.24 3.39
C PRO A 80 5.74 20.57 3.13
N LYS A 81 5.20 20.73 1.93
CA LYS A 81 4.35 21.85 1.57
C LYS A 81 2.89 21.44 1.64
N VAL A 82 2.10 22.23 2.35
CA VAL A 82 0.65 22.18 2.30
C VAL A 82 0.19 22.73 0.94
N LYS A 83 -0.87 22.20 0.39
CA LYS A 83 -1.48 22.68 -0.84
C LYS A 83 -2.98 22.44 -0.85
N ALA A 84 -3.70 23.19 -1.69
CA ALA A 84 -5.07 22.82 -2.02
C ALA A 84 -5.09 21.43 -2.67
N GLU A 85 -6.15 20.67 -2.43
CA GLU A 85 -6.32 19.33 -3.00
C GLU A 85 -6.39 19.41 -4.53
N ASP A 86 -5.43 18.76 -5.21
CA ASP A 86 -5.23 18.86 -6.67
C ASP A 86 -5.29 17.51 -7.40
N ARG A 87 -5.54 16.42 -6.67
CA ARG A 87 -5.55 15.05 -7.20
C ARG A 87 -6.57 14.16 -6.49
N PRO A 88 -7.03 13.07 -7.13
CA PRO A 88 -7.98 12.15 -6.53
C PRO A 88 -7.48 11.62 -5.18
N PRO A 89 -8.41 11.42 -4.21
CA PRO A 89 -8.05 10.94 -2.89
C PRO A 89 -7.35 9.58 -2.93
N CYS A 90 -6.46 9.36 -1.99
CA CYS A 90 -5.63 8.16 -1.90
C CYS A 90 -4.76 7.90 -3.14
N SER A 91 -4.37 8.94 -3.86
CA SER A 91 -3.38 8.86 -4.94
C SER A 91 -2.04 8.34 -4.41
N GLY A 92 -1.24 7.69 -5.27
CA GLY A 92 0.04 7.08 -4.85
C GLY A 92 1.05 8.11 -4.34
N LEU A 93 1.48 7.95 -3.09
CA LEU A 93 2.52 8.76 -2.44
C LEU A 93 3.91 8.14 -2.61
N TYR A 94 3.98 6.83 -2.55
CA TYR A 94 5.24 6.11 -2.71
C TYR A 94 5.56 5.88 -4.19
N VAL A 95 6.67 6.43 -4.61
CA VAL A 95 7.26 6.16 -5.93
C VAL A 95 8.58 5.43 -5.71
N PRO A 96 8.71 4.17 -6.17
CA PRO A 96 9.95 3.43 -6.05
C PRO A 96 11.14 4.23 -6.58
N ASP A 97 12.26 4.16 -5.86
CA ASP A 97 13.51 4.83 -6.20
C ASP A 97 13.48 6.38 -6.17
N GLN A 98 12.44 6.98 -5.58
CA GLN A 98 12.39 8.42 -5.30
C GLN A 98 12.38 8.70 -3.78
N LYS A 99 12.99 9.83 -3.38
CA LYS A 99 12.97 10.33 -2.01
C LYS A 99 11.71 11.21 -1.83
N SER A 100 10.54 10.58 -1.79
CA SER A 100 9.27 11.26 -1.57
C SER A 100 8.80 11.09 -0.14
N PHE A 101 8.07 12.07 0.37
CA PHE A 101 7.32 11.89 1.61
C PHE A 101 6.33 10.74 1.47
N LEU A 102 6.09 10.07 2.59
CA LEU A 102 5.13 8.98 2.70
C LEU A 102 3.78 9.46 3.24
N PHE A 103 3.63 10.77 3.40
CA PHE A 103 2.39 11.44 3.77
C PHE A 103 2.23 12.74 2.99
N GLU A 104 1.01 13.25 2.97
CA GLU A 104 0.66 14.56 2.42
C GLU A 104 -0.43 15.20 3.28
N VAL A 105 -0.30 16.49 3.52
CA VAL A 105 -1.35 17.33 4.07
C VAL A 105 -1.86 18.24 2.98
N SER A 106 -3.14 18.17 2.73
CA SER A 106 -3.84 19.06 1.78
C SER A 106 -5.12 19.61 2.42
N TYR A 107 -5.71 20.59 1.79
CA TYR A 107 -7.00 21.13 2.25
C TYR A 107 -7.96 21.33 1.08
N TYR A 108 -9.24 21.24 1.39
CA TYR A 108 -10.31 21.61 0.47
C TYR A 108 -11.48 22.20 1.24
N LYS A 109 -11.81 23.47 1.00
CA LYS A 109 -12.81 24.21 1.77
C LYS A 109 -12.55 24.09 3.28
N LYS A 110 -13.44 23.42 4.01
CA LYS A 110 -13.39 23.20 5.46
C LYS A 110 -12.62 21.96 5.89
N LYS A 111 -12.12 21.16 4.95
CA LYS A 111 -11.47 19.87 5.24
C LYS A 111 -9.95 20.00 5.27
N ILE A 112 -9.35 19.56 6.37
CA ILE A 112 -7.90 19.30 6.48
C ILE A 112 -7.72 17.82 6.20
N ASN A 113 -7.06 17.45 5.10
CA ASN A 113 -6.82 16.09 4.66
C ASN A 113 -5.41 15.66 5.04
N LEU A 114 -5.29 14.47 5.63
CA LEU A 114 -4.03 13.77 5.86
C LEU A 114 -4.04 12.47 5.08
N GLU A 115 -3.22 12.36 4.07
CA GLU A 115 -3.00 11.11 3.33
C GLU A 115 -1.68 10.48 3.77
N VAL A 116 -1.70 9.17 4.01
CA VAL A 116 -0.54 8.43 4.49
C VAL A 116 -0.37 7.14 3.71
N PHE A 117 0.85 6.89 3.22
CA PHE A 117 1.25 5.58 2.76
C PHE A 117 1.40 4.64 3.95
N HIS A 118 0.66 3.57 3.96
CA HIS A 118 0.50 2.68 5.12
C HIS A 118 1.80 2.06 5.65
N CYS A 119 2.89 2.14 4.87
CA CYS A 119 4.23 1.75 5.32
C CYS A 119 4.79 2.67 6.44
N LEU A 120 4.31 3.91 6.55
CA LEU A 120 4.79 4.88 7.53
C LEU A 120 4.20 4.64 8.93
N THR A 121 2.89 4.48 8.98
CA THR A 121 2.09 4.35 10.22
C THR A 121 0.75 3.69 9.96
N ASP A 122 0.05 3.28 11.02
CA ASP A 122 -1.32 2.79 10.97
C ASP A 122 -2.36 3.91 11.24
N GLY A 123 -3.65 3.52 11.22
CA GLY A 123 -4.74 4.47 11.45
C GLY A 123 -4.69 5.16 12.81
N THR A 124 -4.18 4.51 13.86
CA THR A 124 -4.04 5.11 15.20
C THR A 124 -2.94 6.16 15.21
N GLY A 125 -1.77 5.84 14.67
CA GLY A 125 -0.67 6.80 14.60
C GLY A 125 -1.01 7.99 13.71
N ALA A 126 -1.70 7.77 12.58
CA ALA A 126 -2.14 8.86 11.71
C ALA A 126 -3.24 9.73 12.36
N LEU A 127 -4.15 9.12 13.14
CA LEU A 127 -5.17 9.88 13.87
C LEU A 127 -4.55 10.78 14.94
N ASN A 128 -3.54 10.29 15.68
CA ASN A 128 -2.84 11.09 16.68
C ASN A 128 -2.11 12.28 16.04
N PHE A 129 -1.45 12.05 14.90
CA PHE A 129 -0.86 13.14 14.11
C PHE A 129 -1.92 14.16 13.67
N LEU A 130 -3.06 13.71 13.12
CA LEU A 130 -4.13 14.60 12.66
C LEU A 130 -4.75 15.41 13.80
N LYS A 131 -4.99 14.79 14.96
CA LYS A 131 -5.50 15.51 16.15
C LYS A 131 -4.56 16.63 16.58
N GLU A 132 -3.26 16.34 16.65
CA GLU A 132 -2.27 17.35 17.02
C GLU A 132 -2.14 18.46 15.96
N LEU A 133 -2.23 18.08 14.67
CA LEU A 133 -2.24 19.05 13.57
C LEU A 133 -3.44 20.00 13.68
N VAL A 134 -4.64 19.47 13.94
CA VAL A 134 -5.86 20.28 14.14
C VAL A 134 -5.72 21.17 15.38
N ARG A 135 -5.16 20.64 16.47
CA ARG A 135 -4.88 21.43 17.67
C ARG A 135 -3.96 22.61 17.37
N ASN A 136 -2.81 22.36 16.75
CA ASN A 136 -1.84 23.40 16.38
C ASN A 136 -2.46 24.42 15.42
N TYR A 137 -3.27 23.98 14.47
CA TYR A 137 -4.00 24.85 13.55
C TYR A 137 -4.94 25.79 14.31
N LEU A 138 -5.77 25.25 15.20
CA LEU A 138 -6.73 26.03 15.98
C LEU A 138 -6.05 26.96 16.98
N MET A 139 -4.93 26.56 17.59
CA MET A 139 -4.14 27.45 18.47
C MET A 139 -3.59 28.67 17.72
N ILE A 140 -3.21 28.51 16.46
CA ILE A 140 -2.71 29.62 15.64
C ILE A 140 -3.89 30.52 15.19
N CYS A 141 -5.04 29.93 14.82
CA CYS A 141 -6.23 30.70 14.43
C CYS A 141 -6.85 31.48 15.60
N TYR A 142 -6.85 30.89 16.79
CA TYR A 142 -7.56 31.39 17.98
C TYR A 142 -6.61 31.48 19.19
N PRO A 143 -5.62 32.39 19.17
CA PRO A 143 -4.60 32.46 20.22
C PRO A 143 -5.14 32.83 21.61
N GLN A 144 -6.38 33.35 21.69
CA GLN A 144 -7.09 33.65 22.91
C GLN A 144 -7.78 32.44 23.56
N VAL A 145 -7.83 31.28 22.86
CA VAL A 145 -8.47 30.07 23.34
C VAL A 145 -7.40 29.06 23.75
N GLU A 146 -7.54 28.51 24.95
CA GLU A 146 -6.65 27.44 25.40
C GLU A 146 -7.16 26.09 24.87
N PHE A 147 -6.35 25.45 24.02
CA PHE A 147 -6.62 24.11 23.50
C PHE A 147 -5.77 23.08 24.26
N PRO A 148 -6.38 22.27 25.13
CA PRO A 148 -5.64 21.27 25.90
C PRO A 148 -5.06 20.19 25.00
N PRO A 149 -4.10 19.40 25.51
CA PRO A 149 -3.52 18.27 24.79
C PRO A 149 -4.57 17.28 24.31
N VAL A 150 -4.37 16.71 23.12
CA VAL A 150 -5.34 15.83 22.45
C VAL A 150 -4.95 14.35 22.52
N SER A 151 -3.80 14.01 23.06
CA SER A 151 -3.34 12.62 23.28
C SER A 151 -2.77 12.45 24.68
N GLU A 152 -3.01 11.28 25.27
CA GLU A 152 -2.42 10.87 26.57
C GLU A 152 -0.89 10.66 26.48
N GLU A 153 -0.32 10.83 25.28
CA GLU A 153 1.08 10.54 24.94
C GLU A 153 2.05 11.68 25.31
N GLU A 154 1.64 12.67 26.09
CA GLU A 154 2.55 13.74 26.54
C GLU A 154 3.75 13.24 27.37
N ILE A 155 3.67 12.00 27.88
CA ILE A 155 4.71 11.37 28.69
C ILE A 155 5.67 10.54 27.82
N SER A 156 5.33 10.26 26.55
CA SER A 156 6.13 9.42 25.65
C SER A 156 7.21 10.23 24.92
N THR A 157 8.37 9.60 24.71
CA THR A 157 9.50 10.21 23.99
C THR A 157 9.42 9.92 22.49
N ALA A 158 10.16 10.68 21.66
CA ALA A 158 10.25 10.41 20.23
C ALA A 158 10.81 9.00 19.92
N SER A 159 11.60 8.41 20.82
CA SER A 159 12.09 7.03 20.69
C SER A 159 10.99 6.00 20.91
N ASP A 160 10.05 6.26 21.83
CA ASP A 160 8.91 5.38 22.10
C ASP A 160 7.97 5.33 20.89
N HIS A 161 7.86 6.46 20.17
CA HIS A 161 7.05 6.54 18.94
C HIS A 161 7.63 5.72 17.77
N GLU A 162 8.92 5.44 17.77
CA GLU A 162 9.62 4.71 16.71
C GLU A 162 9.87 3.22 17.02
N GLU A 163 9.47 2.75 18.20
CA GLU A 163 9.71 1.39 18.66
C GLU A 163 8.94 0.35 17.85
N ASP A 164 9.59 -0.78 17.52
CA ASP A 164 8.94 -1.93 16.89
C ASP A 164 8.26 -2.81 17.94
N SER A 165 7.00 -2.52 18.22
CA SER A 165 6.19 -3.24 19.20
C SER A 165 5.97 -4.72 18.86
N PHE A 166 6.03 -5.11 17.58
CA PHE A 166 5.98 -6.52 17.20
C PHE A 166 7.16 -7.30 17.75
N SER A 167 8.36 -6.72 17.69
CA SER A 167 9.57 -7.37 18.25
C SER A 167 9.57 -7.39 19.77
N GLN A 168 8.99 -6.38 20.42
CA GLN A 168 8.89 -6.25 21.87
C GLN A 168 7.99 -7.35 22.47
N TYR A 169 6.83 -7.59 21.87
CA TYR A 169 5.83 -8.54 22.38
C TYR A 169 5.95 -9.96 21.79
N TYR A 170 6.96 -10.22 20.97
CA TYR A 170 7.19 -11.53 20.40
C TYR A 170 7.54 -12.58 21.45
N SER A 171 6.80 -13.68 21.47
CA SER A 171 7.11 -14.87 22.28
C SER A 171 7.24 -16.12 21.40
N LYS A 172 8.10 -17.07 21.83
CA LYS A 172 8.34 -18.35 21.11
C LYS A 172 7.28 -19.42 21.42
N SER A 173 6.15 -19.09 22.01
CA SER A 173 5.12 -20.05 22.32
C SER A 173 4.57 -20.72 21.06
N ASP A 174 4.43 -22.05 21.10
CA ASP A 174 3.80 -22.84 20.04
C ASP A 174 2.29 -22.89 20.30
N TYR A 175 1.56 -22.16 19.51
CA TYR A 175 0.11 -22.19 19.50
C TYR A 175 -0.37 -22.88 18.20
N GLY A 176 -1.02 -23.99 18.35
CA GLY A 176 -1.89 -24.75 17.47
C GLY A 176 -1.77 -24.66 15.93
N SER A 177 -2.36 -25.63 15.27
CA SER A 177 -2.41 -25.73 13.79
C SER A 177 -3.12 -24.55 13.13
N VAL A 178 -2.53 -24.05 12.05
CA VAL A 178 -3.13 -23.03 11.18
C VAL A 178 -4.48 -23.53 10.65
N LYS A 179 -5.55 -22.85 11.04
CA LYS A 179 -6.86 -23.07 10.40
C LYS A 179 -6.74 -22.60 8.94
N LYS A 180 -6.79 -23.50 7.97
CA LYS A 180 -6.77 -23.13 6.54
C LYS A 180 -8.03 -22.32 6.25
N SER A 181 -7.87 -21.05 5.89
CA SER A 181 -8.96 -20.20 5.44
C SER A 181 -9.56 -20.78 4.14
N ARG A 182 -10.88 -20.86 4.07
CA ARG A 182 -11.58 -21.29 2.85
C ARG A 182 -11.61 -20.13 1.85
N PRO A 183 -11.56 -20.42 0.53
CA PRO A 183 -11.76 -19.38 -0.47
C PRO A 183 -13.13 -18.73 -0.31
N ALA A 184 -13.14 -17.39 -0.11
CA ALA A 184 -14.35 -16.60 0.02
C ALA A 184 -14.91 -16.18 -1.35
N PHE A 185 -16.14 -15.73 -1.36
CA PHE A 185 -16.74 -15.07 -2.52
C PHE A 185 -15.91 -13.86 -2.93
N GLN A 186 -15.55 -13.77 -4.20
CA GLN A 186 -14.83 -12.64 -4.75
C GLN A 186 -15.78 -11.78 -5.58
N LEU A 187 -15.85 -10.49 -5.23
CA LEU A 187 -16.65 -9.52 -5.98
C LEU A 187 -16.15 -9.43 -7.42
N LYS A 188 -17.06 -9.56 -8.36
CA LYS A 188 -16.81 -9.46 -9.80
C LYS A 188 -17.68 -8.36 -10.38
N GLY A 189 -17.21 -7.71 -11.43
CA GLY A 189 -17.92 -6.64 -12.12
C GLY A 189 -16.97 -5.86 -13.01
N GLU A 190 -17.53 -4.95 -13.78
CA GLU A 190 -16.79 -3.96 -14.53
C GLU A 190 -16.00 -3.08 -13.55
N ARG A 191 -14.74 -2.82 -13.88
CA ARG A 191 -13.83 -2.09 -12.99
C ARG A 191 -13.51 -0.73 -13.56
N LEU A 192 -13.40 0.23 -12.66
CA LEU A 192 -12.85 1.54 -12.95
C LEU A 192 -11.40 1.43 -13.45
N GLU A 193 -10.91 2.46 -14.11
CA GLU A 193 -9.53 2.51 -14.57
C GLU A 193 -8.52 2.36 -13.42
N GLN A 194 -7.27 2.01 -13.75
CA GLN A 194 -6.29 1.59 -12.74
C GLN A 194 -6.03 2.63 -11.64
N GLU A 195 -6.11 3.92 -11.96
CA GLU A 195 -5.84 5.02 -11.01
C GLU A 195 -7.12 5.62 -10.41
N GLU A 196 -8.31 5.20 -10.88
CA GLU A 196 -9.60 5.66 -10.38
C GLU A 196 -10.10 4.80 -9.24
N MET A 197 -10.89 5.40 -8.36
CA MET A 197 -11.53 4.75 -7.23
C MET A 197 -12.87 5.45 -6.94
N SER A 198 -13.92 4.66 -6.79
CA SER A 198 -15.18 5.16 -6.28
C SER A 198 -15.09 5.33 -4.77
N VAL A 199 -15.51 6.47 -4.28
CA VAL A 199 -15.65 6.77 -2.86
C VAL A 199 -17.11 7.15 -2.62
N LEU A 200 -17.78 6.50 -1.69
CA LEU A 200 -19.09 6.88 -1.18
C LEU A 200 -18.95 7.19 0.30
N GLU A 201 -19.31 8.38 0.70
CA GLU A 201 -19.36 8.76 2.11
C GLU A 201 -20.81 8.95 2.55
N VAL A 202 -21.13 8.42 3.72
CA VAL A 202 -22.43 8.60 4.36
C VAL A 202 -22.26 9.01 5.82
N VAL A 203 -23.20 9.79 6.31
CA VAL A 203 -23.26 10.23 7.71
C VAL A 203 -24.46 9.54 8.37
N LEU A 204 -24.19 8.89 9.49
CA LEU A 204 -25.17 8.20 10.35
C LEU A 204 -25.19 8.89 11.71
N SER A 205 -26.33 8.80 12.44
CA SER A 205 -26.33 9.12 13.87
C SER A 205 -25.59 8.02 14.64
N ALA A 206 -24.47 8.38 15.27
CA ALA A 206 -23.70 7.45 16.10
C ALA A 206 -24.54 6.88 17.27
N LYS A 207 -25.45 7.71 17.84
CA LYS A 207 -26.36 7.28 18.91
C LYS A 207 -27.39 6.26 18.43
N GLU A 208 -27.94 6.44 17.22
CA GLU A 208 -28.90 5.48 16.63
C GLU A 208 -28.22 4.14 16.35
N VAL A 209 -27.06 4.15 15.67
CA VAL A 209 -26.28 2.95 15.38
C VAL A 209 -25.91 2.22 16.67
N TYR A 210 -25.45 2.95 17.70
CA TYR A 210 -25.11 2.36 19.00
C TYR A 210 -26.32 1.74 19.69
N ARG A 211 -27.47 2.47 19.76
CA ARG A 211 -28.71 1.95 20.38
C ARG A 211 -29.18 0.70 19.65
N LYS A 212 -29.14 0.70 18.32
CA LYS A 212 -29.59 -0.45 17.52
C LYS A 212 -28.66 -1.65 17.70
N ALA A 213 -27.34 -1.48 17.63
CA ALA A 213 -26.40 -2.54 17.92
C ALA A 213 -26.59 -3.12 19.32
N LYS A 214 -26.80 -2.25 20.33
CA LYS A 214 -27.04 -2.66 21.71
C LYS A 214 -28.37 -3.43 21.89
N SER A 215 -29.43 -3.09 21.14
CA SER A 215 -30.70 -3.84 21.18
C SER A 215 -30.55 -5.29 20.71
N TYR A 216 -29.60 -5.56 19.82
CA TYR A 216 -29.20 -6.91 19.42
C TYR A 216 -28.12 -7.54 20.35
N GLY A 217 -27.64 -6.81 21.35
CA GLY A 217 -26.59 -7.27 22.26
C GLY A 217 -25.21 -7.37 21.64
N VAL A 218 -24.94 -6.66 20.51
CA VAL A 218 -23.68 -6.70 19.76
C VAL A 218 -22.95 -5.36 19.78
N SER A 219 -21.67 -5.36 19.37
CA SER A 219 -20.92 -4.12 19.16
C SER A 219 -21.30 -3.45 17.84
N VAL A 220 -21.05 -2.14 17.72
CA VAL A 220 -21.23 -1.38 16.48
C VAL A 220 -20.45 -2.03 15.31
N THR A 221 -19.24 -2.50 15.57
CA THR A 221 -18.43 -3.17 14.53
C THR A 221 -19.09 -4.45 14.03
N VAL A 222 -19.64 -5.27 14.95
CA VAL A 222 -20.37 -6.50 14.58
C VAL A 222 -21.63 -6.16 13.77
N PHE A 223 -22.40 -5.16 14.22
CA PHE A 223 -23.64 -4.74 13.56
C PHE A 223 -23.39 -4.26 12.12
N LEU A 224 -22.44 -3.35 11.93
CA LEU A 224 -22.08 -2.85 10.59
C LEU A 224 -21.42 -3.92 9.72
N SER A 225 -20.67 -4.86 10.31
CA SER A 225 -20.13 -6.03 9.61
C SER A 225 -21.25 -6.92 9.09
N ALA A 226 -22.29 -7.20 9.89
CA ALA A 226 -23.42 -8.01 9.48
C ALA A 226 -24.18 -7.34 8.32
N ALA A 227 -24.45 -6.05 8.43
CA ALA A 227 -25.10 -5.30 7.35
C ALA A 227 -24.30 -5.35 6.04
N LEU A 228 -22.96 -5.22 6.11
CA LEU A 228 -22.11 -5.31 4.94
C LEU A 228 -22.06 -6.73 4.34
N LEU A 229 -22.02 -7.78 5.18
CA LEU A 229 -22.06 -9.16 4.71
C LEU A 229 -23.38 -9.47 3.98
N CYS A 230 -24.51 -9.05 4.54
CA CYS A 230 -25.82 -9.21 3.90
C CYS A 230 -25.89 -8.45 2.57
N ALA A 231 -25.41 -7.20 2.54
CA ALA A 231 -25.37 -6.39 1.33
C ALA A 231 -24.53 -7.03 0.20
N ILE A 232 -23.43 -7.67 0.55
CA ILE A 232 -22.59 -8.42 -0.41
C ILE A 232 -23.29 -9.70 -0.85
N HIS A 233 -23.94 -10.40 0.08
CA HIS A 233 -24.66 -11.65 -0.22
C HIS A 233 -25.76 -11.44 -1.28
N GLU A 234 -26.50 -10.34 -1.21
CA GLU A 234 -27.55 -10.02 -2.20
C GLU A 234 -27.03 -9.91 -3.64
N GLU A 235 -25.77 -9.59 -3.81
CA GLU A 235 -25.11 -9.53 -5.13
C GLU A 235 -24.43 -10.84 -5.53
N MET A 236 -24.59 -11.93 -4.74
CA MET A 236 -23.97 -13.22 -5.05
C MET A 236 -24.73 -13.96 -6.13
N PRO A 237 -24.06 -14.41 -7.21
CA PRO A 237 -24.66 -15.32 -8.18
C PRO A 237 -25.02 -16.66 -7.52
N ARG A 238 -26.15 -17.26 -7.90
CA ARG A 238 -26.63 -18.55 -7.39
C ARG A 238 -25.56 -19.66 -7.42
N SER A 239 -24.70 -19.67 -8.45
CA SER A 239 -23.61 -20.63 -8.60
C SER A 239 -22.50 -20.51 -7.55
N GLN A 240 -22.46 -19.41 -6.79
CA GLN A 240 -21.42 -19.15 -5.78
C GLN A 240 -21.94 -19.12 -4.34
N MET A 241 -23.23 -19.36 -4.11
CA MET A 241 -23.89 -19.32 -2.78
C MET A 241 -23.24 -20.24 -1.73
N LYS A 242 -22.54 -21.31 -2.14
CA LYS A 242 -21.80 -22.20 -1.23
C LYS A 242 -20.52 -21.61 -0.66
N LYS A 243 -20.06 -20.47 -1.19
CA LYS A 243 -18.85 -19.80 -0.69
C LYS A 243 -19.19 -18.88 0.48
N PRO A 244 -18.34 -18.78 1.50
CA PRO A 244 -18.52 -17.78 2.54
C PRO A 244 -18.33 -16.36 1.98
N VAL A 245 -19.10 -15.40 2.47
CA VAL A 245 -18.76 -13.99 2.40
C VAL A 245 -17.92 -13.68 3.64
N THR A 246 -16.71 -13.18 3.47
CA THR A 246 -15.76 -13.00 4.56
C THR A 246 -15.21 -11.57 4.57
N LEU A 247 -15.26 -10.92 5.71
CA LEU A 247 -14.62 -9.64 5.95
C LEU A 247 -13.28 -9.84 6.65
N MET A 248 -12.28 -9.11 6.21
CA MET A 248 -11.09 -8.84 7.00
C MET A 248 -11.37 -7.61 7.88
N VAL A 249 -11.22 -7.77 9.19
CA VAL A 249 -11.41 -6.69 10.16
C VAL A 249 -10.08 -6.42 10.85
N PRO A 250 -9.41 -5.29 10.56
CA PRO A 250 -8.21 -4.88 11.28
C PRO A 250 -8.48 -4.63 12.76
N VAL A 251 -7.50 -4.98 13.58
CA VAL A 251 -7.56 -4.89 15.05
C VAL A 251 -6.36 -4.11 15.55
N ASN A 252 -6.60 -3.06 16.34
CA ASN A 252 -5.53 -2.32 17.00
C ASN A 252 -4.92 -3.18 18.12
N LEU A 253 -3.67 -3.60 17.96
CA LEU A 253 -2.98 -4.44 18.93
C LEU A 253 -2.66 -3.70 20.23
N ARG A 254 -2.64 -2.36 20.24
CA ARG A 254 -2.43 -1.56 21.45
C ARG A 254 -3.51 -1.79 22.50
N ASN A 255 -4.70 -2.26 22.11
CA ASN A 255 -5.76 -2.66 23.03
C ASN A 255 -5.44 -3.92 23.85
N TYR A 256 -4.45 -4.72 23.42
CA TYR A 256 -4.05 -5.98 24.03
C TYR A 256 -2.61 -5.93 24.56
N PHE A 257 -1.78 -5.13 23.93
CA PHE A 257 -0.35 -4.98 24.21
C PHE A 257 -0.04 -3.47 24.27
N PRO A 258 0.05 -2.89 25.48
CA PRO A 258 0.27 -1.44 25.64
C PRO A 258 1.52 -0.98 24.89
N SER A 259 1.38 0.04 24.04
CA SER A 259 2.46 0.60 23.24
C SER A 259 2.15 2.05 22.86
N TYR A 260 3.15 2.89 22.98
CA TYR A 260 3.14 4.28 22.51
C TYR A 260 3.70 4.43 21.09
N SER A 261 4.05 3.33 20.44
CA SER A 261 4.60 3.38 19.08
C SER A 261 3.60 3.98 18.10
N MET A 262 4.11 4.90 17.27
CA MET A 262 3.40 5.51 16.15
C MET A 262 3.58 4.73 14.84
N THR A 263 4.39 3.65 14.85
CA THR A 263 4.54 2.75 13.71
C THR A 263 3.36 1.80 13.61
N ASN A 264 3.31 0.95 12.57
CA ASN A 264 2.22 -0.02 12.46
C ASN A 264 2.26 -1.02 13.62
N PHE A 265 1.13 -1.13 14.33
CA PHE A 265 0.93 -2.14 15.34
C PHE A 265 -0.52 -2.61 15.33
N PHE A 266 -0.87 -3.35 14.28
CA PHE A 266 -2.21 -3.91 14.08
C PHE A 266 -2.14 -5.37 13.64
N GLY A 267 -3.21 -6.09 13.92
CA GLY A 267 -3.49 -7.42 13.38
C GLY A 267 -4.82 -7.41 12.65
N TRP A 268 -5.36 -8.56 12.34
CA TRP A 268 -6.71 -8.69 11.77
C TRP A 268 -7.35 -10.01 12.16
N ILE A 269 -8.67 -10.04 12.08
CA ILE A 269 -9.48 -11.26 12.12
C ILE A 269 -10.22 -11.43 10.79
N GLU A 270 -10.56 -12.67 10.46
CA GLU A 270 -11.44 -13.00 9.35
C GLU A 270 -12.81 -13.39 9.91
N ALA A 271 -13.84 -12.61 9.60
CA ALA A 271 -15.20 -12.82 10.05
C ALA A 271 -16.09 -13.09 8.85
N GLY A 272 -16.63 -14.29 8.75
CA GLY A 272 -17.38 -14.73 7.57
C GLY A 272 -18.66 -15.48 7.88
N GLN A 273 -19.57 -15.49 6.90
CA GLN A 273 -20.84 -16.19 6.91
C GLN A 273 -21.03 -16.98 5.64
N VAL A 274 -21.48 -18.23 5.76
CA VAL A 274 -22.08 -18.99 4.66
C VAL A 274 -23.57 -18.75 4.74
N PHE A 275 -24.16 -18.26 3.66
CA PHE A 275 -25.59 -17.97 3.61
C PHE A 275 -26.37 -19.15 3.04
N GLU A 276 -27.51 -19.43 3.66
CA GLU A 276 -28.53 -20.34 3.18
C GLU A 276 -29.75 -19.52 2.69
N GLU A 277 -30.69 -20.14 1.95
CA GLU A 277 -31.82 -19.42 1.34
C GLU A 277 -32.66 -18.60 2.36
N ASN A 278 -32.72 -19.04 3.61
CA ASN A 278 -33.53 -18.42 4.66
C ASN A 278 -32.69 -17.80 5.78
N THR A 279 -31.39 -17.52 5.54
CA THR A 279 -30.54 -16.91 6.56
C THR A 279 -31.06 -15.51 6.93
N ARG A 280 -31.46 -15.33 8.20
CA ARG A 280 -31.94 -14.04 8.72
C ARG A 280 -30.80 -13.16 9.22
N PHE A 281 -31.04 -11.88 9.26
CA PHE A 281 -30.05 -10.88 9.74
C PHE A 281 -29.57 -11.16 11.17
N GLU A 282 -30.49 -11.58 12.05
CA GLU A 282 -30.16 -11.92 13.45
C GLU A 282 -29.20 -13.13 13.54
N GLU A 283 -29.32 -14.10 12.66
CA GLU A 283 -28.44 -15.27 12.63
C GLU A 283 -27.01 -14.85 12.20
N VAL A 284 -26.91 -13.93 11.25
CA VAL A 284 -25.61 -13.35 10.83
C VAL A 284 -24.97 -12.59 11.99
N LEU A 285 -25.76 -11.80 12.72
CA LEU A 285 -25.30 -11.07 13.91
C LEU A 285 -24.76 -12.01 14.99
N GLN A 286 -25.52 -13.07 15.32
CA GLN A 286 -25.11 -14.04 16.34
C GLN A 286 -23.84 -14.79 15.95
N ASN A 287 -23.74 -15.24 14.70
CA ASN A 287 -22.53 -15.90 14.19
C ASN A 287 -21.33 -14.96 14.25
N LEU A 288 -21.46 -13.74 13.76
CA LEU A 288 -20.37 -12.77 13.80
C LEU A 288 -19.97 -12.44 15.24
N GLN A 289 -20.92 -12.25 16.13
CA GLN A 289 -20.62 -12.01 17.55
C GLN A 289 -19.83 -13.18 18.16
N HIS A 290 -20.19 -14.42 17.82
CA HIS A 290 -19.43 -15.59 18.26
C HIS A 290 -18.00 -15.57 17.71
N VAL A 291 -17.82 -15.30 16.41
CA VAL A 291 -16.50 -15.19 15.78
C VAL A 291 -15.67 -14.09 16.46
N PHE A 292 -16.23 -12.90 16.63
CA PHE A 292 -15.52 -11.78 17.28
C PHE A 292 -15.09 -12.12 18.72
N ARG A 293 -15.98 -12.74 19.51
CA ARG A 293 -15.65 -13.17 20.88
C ARG A 293 -14.55 -14.23 20.92
N THR A 294 -14.50 -15.11 19.93
CA THR A 294 -13.53 -16.20 19.88
C THR A 294 -12.17 -15.73 19.37
N GLU A 295 -12.15 -14.85 18.38
CA GLU A 295 -10.90 -14.43 17.72
C GLU A 295 -10.27 -13.18 18.40
N LEU A 296 -11.06 -12.34 19.08
CA LEU A 296 -10.57 -11.14 19.77
C LEU A 296 -10.15 -11.42 21.23
N VAL A 297 -9.55 -12.57 21.47
CA VAL A 297 -8.90 -12.88 22.75
C VAL A 297 -7.40 -12.71 22.62
N LYS A 298 -6.75 -12.29 23.71
CA LYS A 298 -5.32 -11.92 23.72
C LYS A 298 -4.42 -13.05 23.19
N GLU A 299 -4.75 -14.29 23.55
CA GLU A 299 -4.00 -15.49 23.17
C GLU A 299 -4.03 -15.71 21.64
N ARG A 300 -5.20 -15.59 21.01
CA ARG A 300 -5.36 -15.74 19.56
C ARG A 300 -4.66 -14.62 18.79
N ILE A 301 -4.78 -13.41 19.28
CA ILE A 301 -4.13 -12.24 18.68
C ILE A 301 -2.61 -12.35 18.82
N ALA A 302 -2.10 -12.79 19.98
CA ALA A 302 -0.68 -13.06 20.19
C ALA A 302 -0.16 -14.13 19.22
N ASP A 303 -0.93 -15.19 19.02
CA ASP A 303 -0.58 -16.31 18.14
C ASP A 303 -0.44 -15.83 16.67
N ASN A 304 -1.43 -15.07 16.19
CA ASN A 304 -1.39 -14.49 14.84
C ASN A 304 -0.20 -13.55 14.67
N MET A 305 0.07 -12.69 15.64
CA MET A 305 1.21 -11.77 15.66
C MET A 305 2.55 -12.54 15.64
N ASN A 306 2.71 -13.51 16.55
CA ASN A 306 3.95 -14.29 16.69
C ASN A 306 4.29 -15.08 15.43
N ARG A 307 3.28 -15.58 14.71
CA ARG A 307 3.46 -16.29 13.45
C ARG A 307 4.06 -15.40 12.36
N LEU A 308 3.59 -14.17 12.22
CA LEU A 308 4.14 -13.22 11.25
C LEU A 308 5.57 -12.81 11.61
N VAL A 309 5.84 -12.53 12.89
CA VAL A 309 7.18 -12.18 13.38
C VAL A 309 8.17 -13.35 13.24
N ARG A 310 7.71 -14.60 13.41
CA ARG A 310 8.52 -15.80 13.22
C ARG A 310 9.04 -15.92 11.78
N LEU A 311 8.20 -15.60 10.79
CA LEU A 311 8.63 -15.58 9.38
C LEU A 311 9.76 -14.56 9.17
N GLU A 312 9.63 -13.39 9.74
CA GLU A 312 10.66 -12.35 9.65
C GLU A 312 11.97 -12.74 10.36
N LYS A 313 11.88 -13.42 11.51
CA LYS A 313 13.05 -13.85 12.28
C LYS A 313 13.77 -15.07 11.71
N ASN A 314 13.21 -15.76 10.70
CA ASN A 314 13.83 -16.93 10.09
C ASN A 314 15.15 -16.53 9.36
N PRO A 315 16.32 -17.12 9.75
CA PRO A 315 17.62 -16.76 9.20
C PRO A 315 17.71 -16.99 7.67
N LEU A 316 17.11 -18.08 7.17
CA LEU A 316 17.11 -18.40 5.75
C LEU A 316 16.33 -17.34 4.95
N LEU A 317 15.15 -16.93 5.45
CA LEU A 317 14.37 -15.87 4.81
C LEU A 317 15.06 -14.50 4.90
N ARG A 318 15.85 -14.26 5.96
CA ARG A 318 16.63 -13.02 6.10
C ARG A 318 17.73 -12.89 5.04
N ALA A 319 18.37 -13.98 4.67
CA ALA A 319 19.44 -14.02 3.67
C ALA A 319 18.94 -13.89 2.22
N VAL A 320 17.64 -14.09 1.97
CA VAL A 320 17.07 -13.94 0.61
C VAL A 320 17.10 -12.47 0.16
N PRO A 321 17.57 -12.16 -1.05
CA PRO A 321 17.52 -10.80 -1.61
C PRO A 321 16.10 -10.22 -1.65
N LEU A 322 15.99 -8.91 -1.42
CA LEU A 322 14.70 -8.23 -1.30
C LEU A 322 13.80 -8.38 -2.53
N GLU A 323 14.37 -8.41 -3.74
CA GLU A 323 13.59 -8.58 -4.98
C GLU A 323 12.87 -9.93 -5.01
N ILE A 324 13.53 -10.98 -4.56
CA ILE A 324 12.95 -12.32 -4.46
C ILE A 324 11.90 -12.35 -3.34
N LYS A 325 12.19 -11.74 -2.17
CA LYS A 325 11.19 -11.60 -1.10
C LYS A 325 9.93 -10.90 -1.58
N ASN A 326 10.08 -9.83 -2.35
CA ASN A 326 8.93 -9.07 -2.86
C ASN A 326 8.03 -9.91 -3.77
N LEU A 327 8.58 -10.84 -4.55
CA LEU A 327 7.79 -11.79 -5.35
C LEU A 327 6.97 -12.73 -4.46
N PHE A 328 7.60 -13.28 -3.40
CA PHE A 328 6.90 -14.14 -2.45
C PHE A 328 5.84 -13.37 -1.63
N LEU A 329 6.15 -12.14 -1.20
CA LEU A 329 5.19 -11.28 -0.50
C LEU A 329 3.99 -10.94 -1.40
N LEU A 330 4.22 -10.62 -2.67
CA LEU A 330 3.15 -10.34 -3.63
C LEU A 330 2.29 -11.59 -3.88
N ALA A 331 2.91 -12.75 -4.05
CA ALA A 331 2.19 -14.02 -4.19
C ALA A 331 1.38 -14.34 -2.91
N GLY A 332 1.98 -14.16 -1.73
CA GLY A 332 1.34 -14.37 -0.44
C GLY A 332 0.13 -13.45 -0.23
N THR A 333 0.25 -12.15 -0.51
CA THR A 333 -0.86 -11.19 -0.41
C THR A 333 -1.97 -11.50 -1.41
N THR A 334 -1.63 -11.93 -2.63
CA THR A 334 -2.61 -12.33 -3.65
C THR A 334 -3.36 -13.60 -3.26
N LEU A 335 -2.66 -14.60 -2.75
CA LEU A 335 -3.27 -15.86 -2.29
C LEU A 335 -4.11 -15.64 -1.02
N GLY A 336 -3.59 -14.92 -0.03
CA GLY A 336 -4.32 -14.54 1.18
C GLY A 336 -5.57 -13.71 0.86
N GLY A 337 -5.51 -12.85 -0.14
CA GLY A 337 -6.66 -12.07 -0.61
C GLY A 337 -7.83 -12.92 -1.12
N ARG A 338 -7.62 -14.19 -1.46
CA ARG A 338 -8.72 -15.11 -1.89
C ARG A 338 -9.62 -15.55 -0.75
N SER A 339 -9.19 -15.47 0.51
CA SER A 339 -10.02 -15.78 1.67
C SER A 339 -10.92 -14.62 2.11
N ILE A 340 -10.81 -13.45 1.47
CA ILE A 340 -11.45 -12.21 1.90
C ILE A 340 -12.31 -11.66 0.75
N SER A 341 -13.59 -11.38 1.03
CA SER A 341 -14.51 -10.73 0.08
C SER A 341 -14.36 -9.22 0.10
N ALA A 342 -14.34 -8.63 1.29
CA ALA A 342 -14.22 -7.18 1.53
C ALA A 342 -13.45 -6.91 2.83
N ILE A 343 -13.13 -5.64 3.07
CA ILE A 343 -12.42 -5.19 4.28
C ILE A 343 -13.32 -4.21 5.03
N TYR A 344 -13.40 -4.32 6.35
CA TYR A 344 -14.05 -3.32 7.19
C TYR A 344 -13.13 -2.85 8.30
N SER A 345 -12.77 -1.56 8.28
CA SER A 345 -11.92 -0.90 9.28
C SER A 345 -12.74 0.08 10.10
N ASN A 346 -12.71 -0.05 11.41
CA ASN A 346 -13.37 0.87 12.33
C ASN A 346 -12.36 1.49 13.30
N ILE A 347 -12.15 2.80 13.18
CA ILE A 347 -11.30 3.56 14.12
C ILE A 347 -12.03 3.77 15.47
N GLY A 348 -13.35 3.72 15.47
CA GLY A 348 -14.17 3.92 16.65
C GLY A 348 -14.51 5.40 16.92
N LYS A 349 -14.77 5.72 18.19
CA LYS A 349 -15.11 7.08 18.62
C LYS A 349 -13.83 7.91 18.77
N ILE A 350 -13.76 8.99 18.01
CA ILE A 350 -12.70 10.00 18.14
C ILE A 350 -13.08 10.92 19.30
N GLN A 351 -12.16 11.08 20.24
CA GLN A 351 -12.33 11.94 21.41
C GLN A 351 -11.39 13.13 21.29
N LEU A 352 -11.94 14.30 21.49
CA LEU A 352 -11.23 15.57 21.68
C LEU A 352 -11.83 16.25 22.90
N PRO A 353 -11.10 17.13 23.59
CA PRO A 353 -11.65 17.99 24.64
C PRO A 353 -12.83 18.84 24.14
N ASP A 354 -13.78 19.14 25.00
CA ASP A 354 -15.06 19.79 24.65
C ASP A 354 -14.90 21.12 23.89
N VAL A 355 -13.82 21.88 24.17
CA VAL A 355 -13.53 23.13 23.48
C VAL A 355 -13.46 22.97 21.95
N PHE A 356 -13.05 21.80 21.46
CA PHE A 356 -12.95 21.53 20.03
C PHE A 356 -14.32 21.42 19.34
N GLU A 357 -15.39 21.11 20.06
CA GLU A 357 -16.74 20.99 19.51
C GLU A 357 -17.23 22.28 18.87
N THR A 358 -16.70 23.45 19.32
CA THR A 358 -17.01 24.74 18.73
C THR A 358 -16.46 24.90 17.32
N TYR A 359 -15.32 24.27 17.00
CA TYR A 359 -14.54 24.49 15.76
C TYR A 359 -14.57 23.29 14.82
N VAL A 360 -14.64 22.08 15.35
CA VAL A 360 -14.61 20.81 14.59
C VAL A 360 -16.04 20.32 14.36
N ASP A 361 -16.33 19.96 13.11
CA ASP A 361 -17.63 19.40 12.71
C ASP A 361 -17.61 17.87 12.74
N SER A 362 -16.62 17.25 12.13
CA SER A 362 -16.55 15.80 11.98
C SER A 362 -15.18 15.32 11.55
N PHE A 363 -15.00 13.99 11.60
CA PHE A 363 -13.85 13.30 11.03
C PHE A 363 -14.34 12.28 10.02
N GLY A 364 -13.51 12.00 9.00
CA GLY A 364 -13.76 10.94 8.04
C GLY A 364 -12.52 10.12 7.76
N PHE A 365 -12.76 8.91 7.25
CA PHE A 365 -11.71 7.94 7.01
C PHE A 365 -12.08 7.02 5.85
N PHE A 366 -11.16 6.87 4.90
CA PHE A 366 -11.24 5.87 3.83
C PHE A 366 -9.85 5.55 3.27
N THR A 367 -9.74 4.49 2.47
CA THR A 367 -8.45 4.00 2.00
C THR A 367 -8.52 3.51 0.56
N SER A 368 -7.38 3.56 -0.14
CA SER A 368 -7.21 2.87 -1.41
C SER A 368 -7.37 1.37 -1.24
N THR A 369 -8.00 0.72 -2.20
CA THR A 369 -8.21 -0.72 -2.20
C THR A 369 -8.33 -1.27 -3.63
N ASP A 370 -7.99 -2.54 -3.83
CA ASP A 370 -8.30 -3.32 -5.04
C ASP A 370 -9.60 -4.16 -4.88
N LYS A 371 -10.21 -4.12 -3.69
CA LYS A 371 -11.46 -4.78 -3.30
C LYS A 371 -12.55 -3.74 -3.02
N LEU A 372 -13.55 -4.14 -2.26
CA LEU A 372 -14.46 -3.22 -1.57
C LEU A 372 -13.96 -3.06 -0.14
N GLN A 373 -13.82 -1.82 0.31
CA GLN A 373 -13.43 -1.53 1.68
C GLN A 373 -14.37 -0.49 2.28
N MET A 374 -14.84 -0.78 3.47
CA MET A 374 -15.62 0.12 4.31
C MET A 374 -14.75 0.59 5.46
N CYS A 375 -14.80 1.88 5.75
CA CYS A 375 -14.12 2.50 6.87
C CYS A 375 -15.11 3.31 7.67
N SER A 376 -15.03 3.31 9.01
CA SER A 376 -15.90 4.11 9.85
C SER A 376 -15.15 4.75 11.01
N CYS A 377 -15.61 5.95 11.40
CA CYS A 377 -15.21 6.66 12.60
C CYS A 377 -16.37 7.53 13.07
N SER A 378 -16.37 7.94 14.34
CA SER A 378 -17.39 8.85 14.87
C SER A 378 -16.80 9.96 15.73
N TYR A 379 -17.39 11.14 15.63
CA TYR A 379 -17.10 12.30 16.47
C TYR A 379 -18.42 12.98 16.86
N GLY A 380 -18.63 13.23 18.15
CA GLY A 380 -19.93 13.65 18.65
C GLY A 380 -21.02 12.60 18.33
N ASP A 381 -22.10 13.04 17.68
CA ASP A 381 -23.16 12.15 17.19
C ASP A 381 -23.02 11.82 15.70
N LYS A 382 -22.03 12.34 15.02
CA LYS A 382 -21.78 12.05 13.60
C LYS A 382 -20.87 10.84 13.45
N MET A 383 -21.39 9.76 12.85
CA MET A 383 -20.60 8.63 12.38
C MET A 383 -20.47 8.72 10.87
N ARG A 384 -19.23 8.83 10.40
CA ARG A 384 -18.95 8.79 8.96
C ARG A 384 -18.53 7.38 8.56
N VAL A 385 -19.13 6.92 7.47
CA VAL A 385 -18.80 5.65 6.83
C VAL A 385 -18.36 5.95 5.40
N GLY A 386 -17.09 5.67 5.12
CA GLY A 386 -16.52 5.78 3.78
C GLY A 386 -16.41 4.40 3.14
N ILE A 387 -17.02 4.21 1.98
CA ILE A 387 -16.95 2.95 1.23
C ILE A 387 -16.19 3.20 -0.06
N THR A 388 -15.08 2.50 -0.24
CA THR A 388 -14.23 2.60 -1.42
C THR A 388 -14.30 1.32 -2.24
N SER A 389 -14.30 1.44 -3.57
CA SER A 389 -14.37 0.31 -4.49
C SER A 389 -13.70 0.63 -5.82
N LYS A 390 -13.17 -0.41 -6.47
CA LYS A 390 -12.74 -0.38 -7.88
C LYS A 390 -13.81 -0.93 -8.84
N ILE A 391 -14.96 -1.33 -8.32
CA ILE A 391 -16.07 -1.85 -9.12
C ILE A 391 -16.99 -0.68 -9.46
N LEU A 392 -17.40 -0.61 -10.73
CA LEU A 392 -18.27 0.47 -11.24
C LEU A 392 -19.68 0.41 -10.60
N SER A 393 -20.18 -0.82 -10.32
CA SER A 393 -21.50 -0.98 -9.70
C SER A 393 -21.50 -0.53 -8.23
N HIS A 394 -22.52 0.20 -7.83
CA HIS A 394 -22.77 0.66 -6.46
C HIS A 394 -23.89 -0.15 -5.76
N ASN A 395 -24.26 -1.32 -6.28
CA ASN A 395 -25.36 -2.10 -5.72
C ASN A 395 -25.13 -2.49 -4.27
N ILE A 396 -23.91 -2.96 -3.93
CA ILE A 396 -23.58 -3.34 -2.54
C ILE A 396 -23.74 -2.14 -1.60
N GLN A 397 -23.29 -0.96 -2.01
CA GLN A 397 -23.46 0.26 -1.23
C GLN A 397 -24.94 0.58 -1.03
N ARG A 398 -25.76 0.50 -2.07
CA ARG A 398 -27.21 0.73 -1.97
C ARG A 398 -27.89 -0.31 -1.07
N ASN A 399 -27.55 -1.59 -1.21
CA ASN A 399 -28.07 -2.66 -0.35
C ASN A 399 -27.71 -2.42 1.12
N PHE A 400 -26.45 -2.03 1.38
CA PHE A 400 -25.99 -1.67 2.72
C PHE A 400 -26.82 -0.52 3.32
N LEU A 401 -27.03 0.56 2.58
CA LEU A 401 -27.82 1.70 3.04
C LEU A 401 -29.29 1.35 3.21
N ARG A 402 -29.85 0.50 2.36
CA ARG A 402 -31.24 0.00 2.50
C ARG A 402 -31.38 -0.80 3.78
N ILE A 403 -30.48 -1.74 4.07
CA ILE A 403 -30.49 -2.53 5.30
C ILE A 403 -30.44 -1.62 6.53
N LEU A 404 -29.59 -0.60 6.54
CA LEU A 404 -29.54 0.34 7.67
C LEU A 404 -30.84 1.13 7.85
N LYS A 405 -31.48 1.54 6.74
CA LYS A 405 -32.79 2.24 6.79
C LYS A 405 -33.90 1.31 7.31
N GLU A 406 -33.91 0.04 6.88
CA GLU A 406 -34.85 -0.98 7.38
C GLU A 406 -34.66 -1.25 8.88
N GLU A 407 -33.42 -1.15 9.37
CA GLU A 407 -33.08 -1.23 10.79
C GLU A 407 -33.41 0.06 11.58
N GLY A 408 -33.99 1.07 10.93
CA GLY A 408 -34.44 2.32 11.55
C GLY A 408 -33.32 3.33 11.81
N ILE A 409 -32.20 3.23 11.08
CA ILE A 409 -31.09 4.19 11.18
C ILE A 409 -31.29 5.28 10.13
N HIS A 410 -31.25 6.53 10.59
CA HIS A 410 -31.26 7.67 9.69
C HIS A 410 -29.94 7.77 8.91
N VAL A 411 -30.03 7.76 7.59
CA VAL A 411 -28.89 7.80 6.67
C VAL A 411 -28.94 9.10 5.88
N THR A 412 -27.92 9.93 6.04
CA THR A 412 -27.70 11.11 5.19
C THR A 412 -26.59 10.77 4.22
N GLU A 413 -26.95 10.62 2.94
CA GLU A 413 -25.97 10.52 1.87
C GLU A 413 -25.32 11.88 1.70
N GLN A 414 -24.00 11.95 1.78
CA GLN A 414 -23.26 13.17 1.51
C GLN A 414 -22.68 13.04 0.11
N GLU A 415 -23.04 13.98 -0.78
CA GLU A 415 -22.31 14.08 -2.04
C GLU A 415 -20.83 14.28 -1.74
N ASN A 416 -20.01 13.48 -2.39
CA ASN A 416 -18.56 13.60 -2.25
C ASN A 416 -18.12 14.95 -2.79
N ASP A 417 -17.92 15.91 -1.89
CA ASP A 417 -17.42 17.23 -2.22
C ASP A 417 -15.89 17.16 -2.37
N PHE A 418 -15.46 16.76 -3.58
CA PHE A 418 -14.07 16.78 -4.01
C PHE A 418 -13.88 17.84 -5.09
N PRO A 419 -12.69 18.45 -5.19
CA PRO A 419 -12.41 19.35 -6.31
C PRO A 419 -12.50 18.60 -7.64
N GLY A 420 -12.96 19.29 -8.69
CA GLY A 420 -12.95 18.73 -10.04
C GLY A 420 -11.51 18.45 -10.49
N TYR A 421 -11.13 17.18 -10.53
CA TYR A 421 -9.77 16.78 -10.94
C TYR A 421 -9.65 16.82 -12.46
N GLN A 422 -8.56 17.41 -12.96
CA GLN A 422 -8.24 17.29 -14.37
C GLN A 422 -7.86 15.82 -14.67
N GLU A 423 -8.56 15.21 -15.62
CA GLU A 423 -8.17 13.92 -16.15
C GLU A 423 -6.69 13.95 -16.57
N LYS A 424 -5.90 13.07 -16.02
CA LYS A 424 -4.52 12.90 -16.45
C LYS A 424 -4.52 12.39 -17.89
N LYS A 425 -4.43 13.30 -18.87
CA LYS A 425 -4.20 12.92 -20.26
C LYS A 425 -2.95 12.01 -20.31
N LEU A 426 -3.08 10.87 -20.99
CA LEU A 426 -1.95 9.97 -21.22
C LEU A 426 -0.76 10.80 -21.71
N GLY A 427 0.34 10.78 -20.94
CA GLY A 427 1.53 11.54 -21.31
C GLY A 427 2.05 11.07 -22.66
N LEU A 428 2.59 12.00 -23.47
CA LEU A 428 3.14 11.71 -24.80
C LEU A 428 4.01 10.45 -24.83
N MET A 429 4.84 10.26 -23.81
CA MET A 429 5.72 9.12 -23.66
C MET A 429 4.98 7.79 -23.43
N GLN A 430 3.83 7.82 -22.76
CA GLN A 430 3.01 6.62 -22.58
C GLN A 430 2.29 6.22 -23.87
N LYS A 431 1.81 7.21 -24.64
CA LYS A 431 1.25 7.00 -25.97
C LYS A 431 2.30 6.42 -26.92
N SER A 432 3.52 6.98 -26.90
CA SER A 432 4.64 6.46 -27.72
C SER A 432 4.96 5.00 -27.40
N MET A 433 4.92 4.60 -26.11
CA MET A 433 5.16 3.21 -25.71
C MET A 433 4.04 2.26 -26.15
N GLN A 434 2.79 2.72 -26.16
CA GLN A 434 1.68 1.92 -26.71
C GLN A 434 1.83 1.70 -28.21
N ILE A 435 2.15 2.77 -28.97
CA ILE A 435 2.41 2.70 -30.40
C ILE A 435 3.58 1.75 -30.69
N PHE A 436 4.70 1.90 -29.95
CA PHE A 436 5.86 1.02 -30.09
C PHE A 436 5.52 -0.46 -29.84
N THR A 437 4.73 -0.75 -28.79
CA THR A 437 4.27 -2.11 -28.50
C THR A 437 3.41 -2.67 -29.63
N PHE A 438 2.49 -1.86 -30.17
CA PHE A 438 1.66 -2.25 -31.30
C PHE A 438 2.51 -2.56 -32.53
N LEU A 439 3.51 -1.72 -32.85
CA LEU A 439 4.43 -1.96 -33.96
C LEU A 439 5.24 -3.26 -33.79
N CYS A 440 5.70 -3.56 -32.58
CA CYS A 440 6.39 -4.82 -32.29
C CYS A 440 5.48 -6.04 -32.55
N ILE A 441 4.23 -5.97 -32.09
CA ILE A 441 3.25 -7.05 -32.34
C ILE A 441 2.98 -7.19 -33.84
N ALA A 442 2.76 -6.09 -34.54
CA ALA A 442 2.53 -6.10 -35.99
C ALA A 442 3.73 -6.71 -36.76
N ALA A 443 4.96 -6.35 -36.39
CA ALA A 443 6.18 -6.91 -37.01
C ALA A 443 6.27 -8.43 -36.83
N VAL A 444 5.95 -8.95 -35.64
CA VAL A 444 5.92 -10.40 -35.38
C VAL A 444 4.85 -11.08 -36.24
N VAL A 445 3.62 -10.56 -36.24
CA VAL A 445 2.52 -11.14 -37.01
C VAL A 445 2.84 -11.17 -38.52
N ILE A 446 3.32 -10.05 -39.07
CA ILE A 446 3.69 -9.94 -40.48
C ILE A 446 4.79 -10.94 -40.81
N SER A 447 5.84 -11.06 -39.98
CA SER A 447 6.94 -12.00 -40.19
C SER A 447 6.45 -13.45 -40.27
N TRP A 448 5.52 -13.84 -39.38
CA TRP A 448 4.95 -15.19 -39.41
C TRP A 448 4.07 -15.42 -40.64
N VAL A 449 3.23 -14.45 -41.01
CA VAL A 449 2.39 -14.56 -42.23
C VAL A 449 3.29 -14.70 -43.48
N VAL A 450 4.34 -13.88 -43.63
CA VAL A 450 5.24 -13.95 -44.74
C VAL A 450 6.03 -15.28 -44.77
N ASN A 451 6.48 -15.76 -43.60
CA ASN A 451 7.21 -17.04 -43.51
C ASN A 451 6.31 -18.24 -43.86
N LEU A 452 5.00 -18.17 -43.59
CA LEU A 452 4.04 -19.20 -43.97
C LEU A 452 3.69 -19.14 -45.46
N MET A 453 3.63 -17.93 -46.05
CA MET A 453 3.30 -17.74 -47.47
C MET A 453 4.50 -18.04 -48.38
N LEU A 454 5.73 -17.87 -47.92
CA LEU A 454 6.96 -18.11 -48.64
C LEU A 454 7.73 -19.25 -47.97
N PRO A 455 7.49 -20.52 -48.35
CA PRO A 455 8.14 -21.64 -47.72
C PRO A 455 9.64 -21.66 -48.04
N SER A 456 10.43 -21.22 -47.09
CA SER A 456 11.90 -21.11 -47.22
C SER A 456 12.66 -22.31 -46.65
N GLY A 457 11.99 -23.38 -46.23
CA GLY A 457 12.60 -24.49 -45.51
C GLY A 457 13.19 -24.17 -44.15
N PHE A 458 13.13 -22.91 -43.75
CA PHE A 458 13.67 -22.37 -42.49
C PHE A 458 12.69 -21.41 -41.83
N LEU A 459 12.50 -21.56 -40.51
CA LEU A 459 11.58 -20.72 -39.73
C LEU A 459 12.25 -19.41 -39.29
N TRP A 460 12.59 -18.55 -40.26
CA TRP A 460 13.24 -17.26 -39.96
C TRP A 460 12.37 -16.31 -39.14
N ALA A 461 11.02 -16.42 -39.19
CA ALA A 461 10.10 -15.65 -38.36
C ALA A 461 10.34 -15.86 -36.84
N GLY A 462 10.85 -17.02 -36.44
CA GLY A 462 11.25 -17.28 -35.07
C GLY A 462 12.39 -16.36 -34.59
N PHE A 463 13.42 -16.19 -35.43
CA PHE A 463 14.55 -15.28 -35.12
C PHE A 463 14.12 -13.81 -35.07
N VAL A 464 13.26 -13.39 -36.02
CA VAL A 464 12.69 -12.05 -36.00
C VAL A 464 11.86 -11.83 -34.72
N SER A 465 11.04 -12.81 -34.36
CA SER A 465 10.24 -12.75 -33.13
C SER A 465 11.11 -12.63 -31.89
N GLY A 466 12.20 -13.40 -31.80
CA GLY A 466 13.17 -13.30 -30.71
C GLY A 466 13.83 -11.94 -30.63
N GLY A 467 14.30 -11.39 -31.76
CA GLY A 467 14.89 -10.06 -31.83
C GLY A 467 13.93 -8.93 -31.44
N VAL A 468 12.70 -8.99 -31.95
CA VAL A 468 11.63 -8.02 -31.59
C VAL A 468 11.30 -8.10 -30.11
N LEU A 469 11.18 -9.31 -29.54
CA LEU A 469 10.94 -9.50 -28.12
C LEU A 469 12.07 -8.92 -27.25
N CYS A 470 13.32 -9.18 -27.59
CA CYS A 470 14.49 -8.62 -26.90
C CYS A 470 14.47 -7.08 -26.96
N THR A 471 14.22 -6.50 -28.13
CA THR A 471 14.14 -5.05 -28.34
C THR A 471 12.99 -4.46 -27.51
N TRP A 472 11.82 -5.09 -27.53
CA TRP A 472 10.67 -4.66 -26.74
C TRP A 472 10.96 -4.70 -25.23
N LEU A 473 11.56 -5.78 -24.73
CA LEU A 473 11.96 -5.91 -23.32
C LEU A 473 12.97 -4.82 -22.94
N PHE A 474 13.97 -4.59 -23.77
CA PHE A 474 15.01 -3.58 -23.55
C PHE A 474 14.41 -2.17 -23.41
N VAL A 475 13.57 -1.76 -24.36
CA VAL A 475 12.90 -0.45 -24.36
C VAL A 475 11.91 -0.35 -23.22
N MET A 476 11.12 -1.40 -22.95
CA MET A 476 10.12 -1.41 -21.88
C MET A 476 10.77 -1.31 -20.50
N VAL A 477 11.84 -2.04 -20.24
CA VAL A 477 12.59 -1.94 -18.98
C VAL A 477 13.23 -0.57 -18.84
N GLY A 478 13.84 -0.05 -19.92
CA GLY A 478 14.38 1.30 -19.97
C GLY A 478 13.33 2.36 -19.59
N TYR A 479 12.14 2.25 -20.17
CA TYR A 479 11.01 3.12 -19.86
C TYR A 479 10.54 2.99 -18.39
N LYS A 480 10.33 1.77 -17.90
CA LYS A 480 9.87 1.53 -16.52
C LYS A 480 10.88 1.98 -15.48
N LYS A 481 12.17 1.86 -15.75
CA LYS A 481 13.27 2.20 -14.83
C LYS A 481 13.92 3.56 -15.09
N ARG A 482 13.36 4.39 -15.98
CA ARG A 482 13.94 5.69 -16.39
C ARG A 482 14.20 6.68 -15.25
N ARG A 483 13.52 6.50 -14.12
CA ARG A 483 13.67 7.38 -12.94
C ARG A 483 14.92 7.08 -12.11
N ASN A 484 15.44 5.84 -12.20
CA ASN A 484 16.68 5.43 -11.56
C ASN A 484 17.62 4.88 -12.64
N LEU A 485 18.50 5.75 -13.14
CA LEU A 485 19.41 5.44 -14.24
C LEU A 485 20.40 4.33 -13.89
N LEU A 486 20.87 4.28 -12.62
CA LEU A 486 21.80 3.23 -12.17
C LEU A 486 21.11 1.86 -12.18
N LYS A 487 19.90 1.79 -11.63
CA LYS A 487 19.10 0.56 -11.65
C LYS A 487 18.71 0.15 -13.06
N ASN A 488 18.45 1.13 -13.94
CA ASN A 488 18.19 0.88 -15.35
C ASN A 488 19.40 0.22 -16.00
N GLY A 489 20.60 0.79 -15.82
CA GLY A 489 21.84 0.21 -16.35
C GLY A 489 22.07 -1.24 -15.91
N MET A 490 21.84 -1.56 -14.65
CA MET A 490 21.95 -2.93 -14.15
C MET A 490 20.95 -3.89 -14.83
N TRP A 491 19.68 -3.47 -15.01
CA TRP A 491 18.70 -4.28 -15.73
C TRP A 491 19.03 -4.44 -17.21
N GLN A 492 19.59 -3.40 -17.86
CA GLN A 492 20.05 -3.48 -19.24
C GLN A 492 21.22 -4.48 -19.38
N LEU A 493 22.16 -4.47 -18.42
CA LEU A 493 23.23 -5.45 -18.38
C LEU A 493 22.71 -6.89 -18.34
N LEU A 494 21.76 -7.15 -17.41
CA LEU A 494 21.14 -8.47 -17.28
C LEU A 494 20.43 -8.92 -18.57
N LEU A 495 19.70 -7.99 -19.22
CA LEU A 495 18.98 -8.30 -20.47
C LEU A 495 19.95 -8.57 -21.64
N ILE A 496 21.00 -7.76 -21.79
CA ILE A 496 22.03 -7.96 -22.84
C ILE A 496 22.73 -9.30 -22.63
N SER A 497 23.11 -9.60 -21.37
CA SER A 497 23.79 -10.86 -21.05
C SER A 497 22.89 -12.07 -21.28
N ALA A 498 21.61 -11.99 -20.88
CA ALA A 498 20.64 -13.07 -21.10
C ALA A 498 20.37 -13.27 -22.60
N ALA A 499 20.20 -12.19 -23.36
CA ALA A 499 20.02 -12.26 -24.82
C ALA A 499 21.22 -12.85 -25.53
N GLY A 500 22.45 -12.45 -25.14
CA GLY A 500 23.70 -13.01 -25.69
C GLY A 500 23.82 -14.51 -25.39
N LEU A 501 23.58 -14.94 -24.15
CA LEU A 501 23.62 -16.34 -23.77
C LEU A 501 22.60 -17.19 -24.53
N LEU A 502 21.37 -16.71 -24.63
CA LEU A 502 20.32 -17.41 -25.38
C LEU A 502 20.70 -17.54 -26.83
N TRP A 503 21.22 -16.47 -27.45
CA TRP A 503 21.69 -16.51 -28.84
C TRP A 503 22.82 -17.50 -29.04
N ASP A 504 23.82 -17.52 -28.15
CA ASP A 504 24.94 -18.44 -28.20
C ASP A 504 24.49 -19.92 -28.08
N ILE A 505 23.53 -20.18 -27.20
CA ILE A 505 22.89 -21.52 -27.06
C ILE A 505 22.19 -21.93 -28.35
N PHE A 506 21.36 -21.02 -28.93
CA PHE A 506 20.60 -21.32 -30.16
C PHE A 506 21.46 -21.48 -31.42
N THR A 507 22.65 -20.84 -31.44
CA THR A 507 23.58 -20.96 -32.58
C THR A 507 24.61 -22.06 -32.41
N GLY A 508 24.56 -22.84 -31.33
CA GLY A 508 25.39 -24.04 -31.14
C GLY A 508 26.51 -23.89 -30.13
N TRP A 509 26.35 -23.02 -29.13
CA TRP A 509 27.26 -22.78 -28.01
C TRP A 509 28.75 -22.64 -28.40
N HIS A 510 29.16 -21.42 -28.64
CA HIS A 510 30.55 -21.07 -28.95
C HIS A 510 31.27 -20.37 -27.79
N GLY A 511 30.55 -20.03 -26.70
CA GLY A 511 31.10 -19.36 -25.53
C GLY A 511 31.28 -17.84 -25.66
N TRP A 512 31.08 -17.28 -26.87
CA TRP A 512 31.35 -15.85 -27.14
C TRP A 512 30.50 -14.90 -26.26
N ALA A 513 29.31 -15.32 -25.82
CA ALA A 513 28.46 -14.52 -24.97
C ALA A 513 29.11 -14.31 -23.59
N VAL A 514 29.77 -15.33 -23.05
CA VAL A 514 30.46 -15.27 -21.76
C VAL A 514 31.79 -14.54 -21.91
N ASP A 515 32.54 -14.85 -22.96
CA ASP A 515 33.92 -14.38 -23.16
C ASP A 515 34.00 -12.91 -23.60
N PHE A 516 33.04 -12.44 -24.39
CA PHE A 516 33.07 -11.09 -24.97
C PHE A 516 31.91 -10.21 -24.57
N VAL A 517 30.64 -10.69 -24.70
CA VAL A 517 29.44 -9.83 -24.47
C VAL A 517 29.35 -9.39 -23.03
N LEU A 518 29.48 -10.32 -22.09
CA LEU A 518 29.31 -10.05 -20.68
C LEU A 518 30.37 -9.10 -20.10
N PRO A 519 31.71 -9.29 -20.36
CA PRO A 519 32.72 -8.36 -19.90
C PRO A 519 32.59 -6.97 -20.57
N LEU A 520 32.37 -6.93 -21.88
CA LEU A 520 32.29 -5.67 -22.62
C LEU A 520 31.06 -4.86 -22.18
N ALA A 521 29.89 -5.49 -22.09
CA ALA A 521 28.68 -4.85 -21.60
C ALA A 521 28.85 -4.32 -20.17
N SER A 522 29.49 -5.11 -19.29
CA SER A 522 29.78 -4.69 -17.91
C SER A 522 30.67 -3.46 -17.86
N LEU A 523 31.76 -3.40 -18.68
CA LEU A 523 32.65 -2.25 -18.76
C LEU A 523 31.94 -0.99 -19.28
N VAL A 524 31.17 -1.12 -20.35
CA VAL A 524 30.43 0.01 -20.94
C VAL A 524 29.41 0.57 -19.94
N ILE A 525 28.65 -0.31 -19.25
CA ILE A 525 27.64 0.12 -18.30
C ILE A 525 28.30 0.68 -17.04
N LEU A 526 29.42 0.13 -16.58
CA LEU A 526 30.20 0.68 -15.47
C LEU A 526 30.66 2.11 -15.77
N ALA A 527 31.23 2.34 -16.97
CA ALA A 527 31.64 3.66 -17.39
C ALA A 527 30.45 4.64 -17.46
N ALA A 528 29.35 4.23 -18.09
CA ALA A 528 28.13 5.03 -18.17
C ALA A 528 27.58 5.39 -16.80
N MET A 529 27.51 4.44 -15.87
CA MET A 529 27.04 4.69 -14.50
C MET A 529 27.95 5.63 -13.71
N THR A 530 29.27 5.54 -13.90
CA THR A 530 30.21 6.45 -13.27
C THR A 530 29.99 7.89 -13.75
N VAL A 531 29.74 8.08 -15.06
CA VAL A 531 29.38 9.38 -15.62
C VAL A 531 28.08 9.89 -15.04
N VAL A 532 27.03 9.05 -15.00
CA VAL A 532 25.73 9.40 -14.42
C VAL A 532 25.87 9.80 -12.93
N ALA A 533 26.64 9.04 -12.15
CA ALA A 533 26.85 9.34 -10.74
C ALA A 533 27.50 10.71 -10.53
N ARG A 534 28.49 11.07 -11.37
CA ARG A 534 29.17 12.38 -11.34
C ARG A 534 28.25 13.52 -11.79
N VAL A 535 27.56 13.35 -12.92
CA VAL A 535 26.67 14.38 -13.48
C VAL A 535 25.47 14.66 -12.53
N CYS A 536 24.86 13.60 -11.98
CA CYS A 536 23.74 13.72 -11.05
C CYS A 536 24.16 14.05 -9.62
N ARG A 537 25.46 14.17 -9.32
CA ARG A 537 26.03 14.44 -7.99
C ARG A 537 25.44 13.51 -6.90
N LEU A 538 25.39 12.22 -7.20
CA LEU A 538 24.85 11.22 -6.28
C LEU A 538 25.78 11.01 -5.09
N GLU A 539 25.20 10.70 -3.92
CA GLU A 539 25.99 10.36 -2.72
C GLU A 539 26.68 9.00 -2.92
N GLU A 540 27.89 8.82 -2.36
CA GLU A 540 28.69 7.59 -2.54
C GLU A 540 27.92 6.32 -2.20
N ASN A 541 27.12 6.33 -1.14
CA ASN A 541 26.31 5.20 -0.72
C ASN A 541 25.20 4.83 -1.72
N GLU A 542 24.83 5.72 -2.64
CA GLU A 542 23.76 5.48 -3.60
C GLU A 542 24.23 4.75 -4.84
N TYR A 543 25.47 4.97 -5.28
CA TYR A 543 25.98 4.39 -6.53
C TYR A 543 27.01 3.29 -6.32
N LEU A 544 27.77 3.31 -5.22
CA LEU A 544 28.83 2.33 -4.95
C LEU A 544 28.29 0.88 -5.00
N PHE A 545 27.11 0.66 -4.45
CA PHE A 545 26.45 -0.65 -4.46
C PHE A 545 26.24 -1.18 -5.90
N TYR A 546 25.74 -0.34 -6.81
CA TYR A 546 25.52 -0.73 -8.19
C TYR A 546 26.83 -0.96 -8.93
N LEU A 547 27.86 -0.13 -8.70
CA LEU A 547 29.18 -0.29 -9.30
C LEU A 547 29.83 -1.61 -8.87
N VAL A 548 29.75 -1.94 -7.58
CA VAL A 548 30.29 -3.22 -7.05
C VAL A 548 29.57 -4.42 -7.67
N GLN A 549 28.24 -4.37 -7.77
CA GLN A 549 27.48 -5.45 -8.40
C GLN A 549 27.86 -5.66 -9.86
N ILE A 550 27.99 -4.60 -10.64
CA ILE A 550 28.38 -4.69 -12.06
C ILE A 550 29.80 -5.17 -12.22
N GLY A 551 30.72 -4.68 -11.37
CA GLY A 551 32.10 -5.16 -11.35
C GLY A 551 32.19 -6.66 -11.05
N ALA A 552 31.47 -7.11 -10.01
CA ALA A 552 31.39 -8.53 -9.67
C ALA A 552 30.79 -9.37 -10.81
N PHE A 553 29.75 -8.86 -11.48
CA PHE A 553 29.13 -9.53 -12.62
C PHE A 553 30.09 -9.64 -13.82
N GLY A 554 30.87 -8.58 -14.09
CA GLY A 554 31.89 -8.56 -15.14
C GLY A 554 33.07 -9.50 -14.87
N CYS A 555 33.32 -9.87 -13.60
CA CYS A 555 34.38 -10.83 -13.23
C CYS A 555 33.94 -12.31 -13.37
N ILE A 556 32.66 -12.60 -13.61
CA ILE A 556 32.16 -13.98 -13.75
C ILE A 556 32.95 -14.80 -14.78
N PRO A 557 33.26 -14.31 -15.99
CA PRO A 557 34.04 -15.07 -16.95
C PRO A 557 35.44 -15.45 -16.45
N GLY A 558 36.13 -14.52 -15.79
CA GLY A 558 37.44 -14.79 -15.19
C GLY A 558 37.39 -15.83 -14.07
N ILE A 559 36.30 -15.83 -13.25
CA ILE A 559 36.08 -16.83 -12.22
C ILE A 559 35.81 -18.21 -12.83
N LEU A 560 34.97 -18.27 -13.87
CA LEU A 560 34.67 -19.52 -14.57
C LEU A 560 35.89 -20.09 -15.28
N LEU A 561 36.74 -19.24 -15.83
CA LEU A 561 38.03 -19.62 -16.43
C LEU A 561 38.97 -20.20 -15.36
N ALA A 562 39.11 -19.50 -14.23
CA ALA A 562 39.96 -19.96 -13.11
C ALA A 562 39.48 -21.27 -12.49
N ALA A 563 38.16 -21.51 -12.52
CA ALA A 563 37.53 -22.75 -12.05
C ALA A 563 37.59 -23.89 -13.09
N GLY A 564 38.15 -23.67 -14.30
CA GLY A 564 38.19 -24.66 -15.37
C GLY A 564 36.83 -25.03 -15.95
N ALA A 565 35.81 -24.23 -15.71
CA ALA A 565 34.45 -24.46 -16.18
C ALA A 565 34.23 -23.99 -17.64
N VAL A 566 35.09 -23.14 -18.13
CA VAL A 566 35.11 -22.62 -19.53
C VAL A 566 36.53 -22.76 -20.06
N ARG A 567 36.70 -23.27 -21.29
CA ARG A 567 37.97 -23.30 -22.03
C ARG A 567 37.96 -22.18 -23.06
N ILE A 568 38.97 -21.32 -23.05
CA ILE A 568 39.20 -20.36 -24.13
C ILE A 568 39.58 -21.10 -25.40
#